data_92a90ca9ce2ed7372cd012b03a3f1811
#
_entry.id   92a90ca9ce2ed7372cd012b03a3f1811
#
_cell.length_a   1.000
_cell.length_b   1.000
_cell.length_c   1.000
_cell.angle_alpha   90.00
_cell.angle_beta   90.00
_cell.angle_gamma   90.00
#
_symmetry.space_group_name_H-M   'P 1'
#
loop_
_entity.id
_entity.type
_entity.pdbx_description
1 polymer ?
#
loop_
_entity_poly.entity_id
_entity_poly.type
_entity_poly.pdbx_seq_one_letter_code
_entity_poly.pdbx_strand_id
1 'polypeptide(L)'
;GCNIENAAYTPSNCAERTAFFKAVYAGERDFTAIAVVGGKDGVIEDVFPPCGVCRQVMQEFCAPDFMIYMGRADDSFVAVRLEDFLPYGFSASKYMK
;
A
#
# COMPACT_ATOMS: atom_id res chain seq x y z
N GLY A 1 -2.40 -9.71 2.48
CA GLY A 1 -3.37 -9.58 1.40
C GLY A 1 -2.82 -9.99 0.06
N CYS A 2 -3.66 -10.22 -0.89
CA CYS A 2 -3.28 -10.56 -2.25
C CYS A 2 -4.09 -9.73 -3.24
N ASN A 3 -3.58 -9.63 -4.47
CA ASN A 3 -4.25 -8.94 -5.56
C ASN A 3 -5.51 -9.72 -5.98
N ILE A 4 -6.61 -9.02 -6.17
CA ILE A 4 -7.89 -9.62 -6.60
C ILE A 4 -8.37 -8.88 -7.85
N GLU A 5 -8.36 -9.59 -8.99
CA GLU A 5 -8.73 -9.03 -10.26
C GLU A 5 -10.23 -9.07 -10.51
N ASN A 6 -10.71 -8.11 -11.29
CA ASN A 6 -12.11 -8.05 -11.73
C ASN A 6 -12.15 -7.73 -13.23
N ALA A 7 -13.03 -8.38 -13.95
CA ALA A 7 -13.20 -8.16 -15.39
C ALA A 7 -13.59 -6.71 -15.71
N ALA A 8 -14.23 -6.01 -14.80
CA ALA A 8 -14.60 -4.61 -14.96
C ALA A 8 -13.46 -3.63 -14.66
N TYR A 9 -12.29 -4.13 -14.28
CA TYR A 9 -11.07 -3.39 -13.90
C TYR A 9 -11.23 -2.52 -12.66
N THR A 10 -12.10 -1.54 -12.65
CA THR A 10 -12.27 -0.61 -11.51
C THR A 10 -12.45 -1.31 -10.15
N PRO A 11 -13.23 -2.41 -10.03
CA PRO A 11 -13.32 -3.15 -8.76
C PRO A 11 -12.09 -4.00 -8.44
N SER A 12 -11.13 -4.12 -9.35
CA SER A 12 -9.87 -4.83 -9.06
C SER A 12 -9.19 -4.21 -7.84
N ASN A 13 -8.63 -5.05 -6.99
CA ASN A 13 -8.10 -4.61 -5.70
C ASN A 13 -6.67 -5.11 -5.51
N CYS A 14 -5.73 -4.19 -5.37
CA CYS A 14 -4.33 -4.53 -5.12
C CYS A 14 -4.18 -5.22 -3.76
N ALA A 15 -3.12 -6.02 -3.61
CA ALA A 15 -2.82 -6.74 -2.38
C ALA A 15 -2.77 -5.80 -1.16
N GLU A 16 -2.21 -4.61 -1.32
CA GLU A 16 -2.09 -3.61 -0.25
C GLU A 16 -3.47 -3.20 0.25
N ARG A 17 -4.42 -2.91 -0.65
CA ARG A 17 -5.78 -2.54 -0.27
C ARG A 17 -6.53 -3.71 0.37
N THR A 18 -6.33 -4.92 -0.13
CA THR A 18 -6.92 -6.11 0.48
C THR A 18 -6.44 -6.26 1.92
N ALA A 19 -5.15 -6.05 2.17
CA ALA A 19 -4.56 -6.12 3.51
C ALA A 19 -5.15 -5.05 4.43
N PHE A 20 -5.21 -3.80 3.98
CA PHE A 20 -5.75 -2.69 4.78
C PHE A 20 -7.23 -2.89 5.09
N PHE A 21 -8.03 -3.25 4.09
CA PHE A 21 -9.47 -3.41 4.29
C PHE A 21 -9.77 -4.56 5.24
N LYS A 22 -9.00 -5.65 5.16
CA LYS A 22 -9.12 -6.76 6.09
C LYS A 22 -8.79 -6.32 7.52
N ALA A 23 -7.71 -5.58 7.71
CA ALA A 23 -7.29 -5.09 9.02
C ALA A 23 -8.31 -4.10 9.59
N VAL A 24 -8.79 -3.16 8.78
CA VAL A 24 -9.80 -2.18 9.19
C VAL A 24 -11.11 -2.88 9.55
N TYR A 25 -11.53 -3.87 8.77
CA TYR A 25 -12.72 -4.68 9.08
C TYR A 25 -12.57 -5.41 10.42
N ALA A 26 -11.36 -5.88 10.74
CA ALA A 26 -11.07 -6.54 12.00
C ALA A 26 -10.94 -5.57 13.19
N GLY A 27 -11.05 -4.27 12.95
CA GLY A 27 -11.02 -3.24 14.00
C GLY A 27 -9.68 -2.55 14.20
N GLU A 28 -8.68 -2.87 13.40
CA GLU A 28 -7.37 -2.25 13.50
C GLU A 28 -7.40 -0.81 12.97
N ARG A 29 -6.70 0.10 13.67
CA ARG A 29 -6.64 1.52 13.31
C ARG A 29 -5.23 2.10 13.36
N ASP A 30 -4.28 1.43 14.01
CA ASP A 30 -2.92 1.89 14.17
C ASP A 30 -1.98 1.06 13.28
N PHE A 31 -1.40 1.72 12.29
CA PHE A 31 -0.53 1.06 11.31
C PHE A 31 0.85 1.71 11.33
N THR A 32 1.91 0.91 11.39
CA THR A 32 3.29 1.39 11.44
C THR A 32 4.06 1.14 10.16
N ALA A 33 3.78 0.03 9.47
CA ALA A 33 4.53 -0.34 8.27
C ALA A 33 3.78 -1.37 7.44
N ILE A 34 4.16 -1.47 6.17
CA ILE A 34 3.71 -2.52 5.25
C ILE A 34 4.91 -3.04 4.47
N ALA A 35 4.92 -4.33 4.20
CA ALA A 35 5.90 -4.95 3.31
C ALA A 35 5.19 -5.37 2.02
N VAL A 36 5.77 -5.02 0.88
CA VAL A 36 5.19 -5.26 -0.44
C VAL A 36 6.20 -6.01 -1.30
N VAL A 37 5.74 -7.07 -1.92
CA VAL A 37 6.49 -7.80 -2.95
C VAL A 37 5.60 -8.01 -4.16
N GLY A 38 6.17 -8.02 -5.33
CA GLY A 38 5.43 -8.26 -6.56
C GLY A 38 6.33 -8.79 -7.65
N GLY A 39 5.72 -9.32 -8.69
CA GLY A 39 6.43 -9.87 -9.81
C GLY A 39 5.49 -10.61 -10.74
N LYS A 40 6.04 -11.25 -11.75
CA LYS A 40 5.31 -12.05 -12.74
C LYS A 40 5.59 -13.53 -12.53
N ASP A 41 4.55 -14.35 -12.66
CA ASP A 41 4.66 -15.82 -12.62
C ASP A 41 5.36 -16.34 -11.37
N GLY A 42 5.12 -15.71 -10.22
CA GLY A 42 5.69 -16.12 -8.95
C GLY A 42 7.16 -15.72 -8.75
N VAL A 43 7.71 -14.92 -9.65
CA VAL A 43 9.11 -14.47 -9.58
C VAL A 43 9.15 -13.00 -9.15
N ILE A 44 9.86 -12.74 -8.06
CA ILE A 44 10.13 -11.36 -7.61
C ILE A 44 11.30 -10.83 -8.44
N GLU A 45 11.09 -9.71 -9.13
CA GLU A 45 12.14 -9.12 -9.98
C GLU A 45 12.85 -7.97 -9.25
N ASP A 46 12.26 -6.79 -9.23
CA ASP A 46 12.79 -5.62 -8.56
C ASP A 46 11.70 -5.06 -7.65
N VAL A 47 11.92 -3.85 -7.10
CA VAL A 47 10.92 -3.21 -6.24
C VAL A 47 9.58 -3.07 -6.97
N PHE A 48 8.51 -3.29 -6.23
CA PHE A 48 7.14 -3.20 -6.74
C PHE A 48 6.40 -2.16 -5.88
N PRO A 49 6.40 -0.89 -6.30
CA PRO A 49 5.81 0.17 -5.49
C PRO A 49 4.28 0.06 -5.48
N PRO A 50 3.62 0.50 -4.39
CA PRO A 50 2.17 0.54 -4.35
C PRO A 50 1.63 1.53 -5.38
N CYS A 51 0.49 1.20 -6.00
CA CYS A 51 -0.14 2.08 -6.96
C CYS A 51 -0.70 3.35 -6.28
N GLY A 52 -1.05 4.36 -7.07
CA GLY A 52 -1.56 5.62 -6.53
C GLY A 52 -2.83 5.47 -5.70
N VAL A 53 -3.73 4.56 -6.10
CA VAL A 53 -4.95 4.29 -5.31
C VAL A 53 -4.60 3.70 -3.95
N CYS A 54 -3.64 2.77 -3.90
CA CYS A 54 -3.17 2.19 -2.64
C CYS A 54 -2.50 3.25 -1.77
N ARG A 55 -1.73 4.16 -2.35
CA ARG A 55 -1.11 5.26 -1.61
C ARG A 55 -2.17 6.17 -0.98
N GLN A 56 -3.25 6.44 -1.69
CA GLN A 56 -4.36 7.23 -1.16
C GLN A 56 -5.08 6.51 -0.01
N VAL A 57 -5.26 5.19 -0.12
CA VAL A 57 -5.82 4.38 0.97
C VAL A 57 -4.91 4.46 2.20
N MET A 58 -3.60 4.36 2.01
CA MET A 58 -2.64 4.51 3.10
C MET A 58 -2.73 5.90 3.74
N GLN A 59 -2.93 6.94 2.94
CA GLN A 59 -3.09 8.32 3.41
C GLN A 59 -4.26 8.45 4.38
N GLU A 60 -5.34 7.69 4.18
CA GLU A 60 -6.51 7.73 5.04
C GLU A 60 -6.22 7.14 6.43
N PHE A 61 -5.46 6.04 6.48
CA PHE A 61 -5.31 5.23 7.69
C PHE A 61 -3.95 5.38 8.39
N CYS A 62 -2.95 5.96 7.74
CA CYS A 62 -1.57 5.96 8.22
C CYS A 62 -1.02 7.36 8.40
N ALA A 63 -0.05 7.51 9.31
CA ALA A 63 0.68 8.76 9.49
C ALA A 63 1.66 8.98 8.33
N PRO A 64 2.13 10.23 8.09
CA PRO A 64 3.08 10.51 7.02
C PRO A 64 4.40 9.73 7.09
N ASP A 65 4.81 9.33 8.28
CA ASP A 65 6.04 8.56 8.52
C ASP A 65 5.86 7.04 8.43
N PHE A 66 4.67 6.59 8.02
CA PHE A 66 4.37 5.18 7.80
C PHE A 66 5.37 4.59 6.80
N MET A 67 5.96 3.44 7.15
CA MET A 67 7.04 2.85 6.36
C MET A 67 6.53 1.83 5.36
N ILE A 68 7.02 1.92 4.13
CA ILE A 68 6.72 0.99 3.06
C ILE A 68 8.01 0.29 2.68
N TYR A 69 8.07 -1.01 2.93
CA TYR A 69 9.23 -1.85 2.62
C TYR A 69 8.95 -2.63 1.35
N MET A 70 9.77 -2.42 0.32
CA MET A 70 9.60 -3.09 -0.97
C MET A 70 10.72 -4.09 -1.16
N GLY A 71 10.35 -5.37 -1.25
CA GLY A 71 11.31 -6.46 -1.42
C GLY A 71 11.86 -6.56 -2.83
N ARG A 72 13.11 -7.04 -2.93
CA ARG A 72 13.80 -7.31 -4.18
C ARG A 72 14.09 -8.80 -4.32
N ALA A 73 14.46 -9.21 -5.54
CA ALA A 73 14.78 -10.61 -5.85
C ALA A 73 15.99 -11.15 -5.10
N ASP A 74 16.91 -10.28 -4.68
CA ASP A 74 18.14 -10.66 -3.97
C ASP A 74 18.00 -10.65 -2.44
N ASP A 75 16.76 -10.69 -1.93
CA ASP A 75 16.41 -10.62 -0.52
C ASP A 75 16.72 -9.28 0.15
N SER A 76 17.15 -8.27 -0.60
CA SER A 76 17.26 -6.91 -0.10
C SER A 76 15.91 -6.19 -0.18
N PHE A 77 15.83 -5.01 0.40
CA PHE A 77 14.61 -4.21 0.33
C PHE A 77 14.93 -2.72 0.27
N VAL A 78 13.95 -1.94 -0.22
CA VAL A 78 13.99 -0.48 -0.17
C VAL A 78 12.90 -0.03 0.79
N ALA A 79 13.23 0.90 1.69
CA ALA A 79 12.30 1.46 2.65
C ALA A 79 12.02 2.93 2.29
N VAL A 80 10.73 3.28 2.17
CA VAL A 80 10.29 4.63 1.80
C VAL A 80 9.16 5.04 2.73
N ARG A 81 9.14 6.30 3.15
CA ARG A 81 8.02 6.82 3.94
C ARG A 81 6.85 7.19 3.03
N LEU A 82 5.64 7.06 3.55
CA LEU A 82 4.43 7.40 2.80
C LEU A 82 4.47 8.83 2.26
N GLU A 83 4.94 9.78 3.05
CA GLU A 83 5.03 11.19 2.63
C GLU A 83 5.92 11.41 1.39
N ASP A 84 6.90 10.52 1.16
CA ASP A 84 7.76 10.57 -0.02
C ASP A 84 7.08 9.96 -1.26
N PHE A 85 6.12 9.07 -1.05
CA PHE A 85 5.32 8.46 -2.13
C PHE A 85 4.09 9.27 -2.50
N LEU A 86 3.64 10.15 -1.62
CA LEU A 86 2.43 10.94 -1.85
C LEU A 86 2.64 12.38 -1.36
N PRO A 87 3.54 13.13 -2.03
CA PRO A 87 3.72 14.56 -1.71
C PRO A 87 2.40 15.32 -1.93
N TYR A 88 2.09 16.23 -1.02
CA TYR A 88 0.83 16.98 -1.06
C TYR A 88 -0.40 16.07 -1.06
N GLY A 89 -0.35 14.98 -0.30
CA GLY A 89 -1.43 14.00 -0.25
C GLY A 89 -2.76 14.60 0.23
N PHE A 90 -3.85 14.12 -0.34
CA PHE A 90 -5.20 14.52 0.04
C PHE A 90 -5.61 13.77 1.31
N SER A 91 -5.68 14.47 2.45
CA SER A 91 -6.00 13.83 3.73
C SER A 91 -7.32 14.34 4.30
N ALA A 92 -8.05 13.44 4.95
CA ALA A 92 -9.30 13.77 5.63
C ALA A 92 -9.07 14.80 6.75
N SER A 93 -7.98 14.68 7.50
CA SER A 93 -7.65 15.59 8.58
C SER A 93 -7.44 17.03 8.11
N LYS A 94 -6.99 17.20 6.86
CA LYS A 94 -6.71 18.52 6.29
C LYS A 94 -7.90 19.13 5.56
N TYR A 95 -8.72 18.32 4.88
CA TYR A 95 -9.72 18.82 3.95
C TYR A 95 -11.16 18.46 4.31
N MET A 96 -11.41 17.55 5.23
CA MET A 96 -12.74 17.04 5.55
C MET A 96 -13.19 17.31 6.99
N LYS A 97 -12.41 18.03 7.74
CA LYS A 97 -12.79 18.45 9.11
C LYS A 97 -13.32 19.85 9.12
#